data_b37d6da0c4cefdaa04d94b34e60fc0b8
#
_entry.id   b37d6da0c4cefdaa04d94b34e60fc0b8
#
_cell.length_a   1.000
_cell.length_b   1.000
_cell.length_c   1.000
_cell.angle_alpha   90.00
_cell.angle_beta   90.00
_cell.angle_gamma   90.00
#
_symmetry.space_group_name_H-M   'P 1'
#
loop_
_entity.id
_entity.type
_entity.pdbx_description
1 polymer ?
#
loop_
_entity_poly.entity_id
_entity_poly.type
_entity_poly.pdbx_seq_one_letter_code
_entity_poly.pdbx_strand_id
1 'polypeptide(L)'
;MPYGTEVTPERLSLVERGEAALRDLGFRQFRVRLHDKLARVEIAPDEMPRALTPEMATAIAKELKAAGFAYVSLDLEGYRQGSLNETLKRPERS
;
A
#
# COMPACT_ATOMS: atom_id res chain seq x y z
N MET A 1 15.50 9.57 13.58
CA MET A 1 15.33 9.54 13.35
C MET A 1 14.77 9.75 13.11
N PRO A 2 14.93 9.87 13.13
CA PRO A 2 14.25 10.16 12.83
C PRO A 2 13.45 9.88 12.36
N TYR A 3 13.32 9.98 12.04
CA TYR A 3 12.59 9.77 11.48
C TYR A 3 11.73 9.19 11.83
N GLY A 4 11.67 8.79 11.56
CA GLY A 4 10.60 8.28 11.69
C GLY A 4 9.93 8.21 12.83
N THR A 5 10.48 8.37 13.51
CA THR A 5 10.02 8.41 14.65
C THR A 5 8.68 8.38 14.88
N GLU A 6 7.89 8.68 14.08
CA GLU A 6 6.64 8.86 14.43
C GLU A 6 5.77 7.73 14.33
N VAL A 7 6.05 6.61 14.81
CA VAL A 7 5.16 5.48 14.91
C VAL A 7 4.33 5.68 16.13
N THR A 8 3.20 6.29 15.99
CA THR A 8 2.30 6.50 17.09
C THR A 8 1.17 5.49 17.00
N PRO A 9 0.44 5.26 18.09
CA PRO A 9 -0.70 4.35 18.03
C PRO A 9 -1.73 4.74 16.99
N GLU A 10 -1.94 6.04 16.81
CA GLU A 10 -2.89 6.48 15.81
C GLU A 10 -2.43 6.12 14.42
N ARG A 11 -1.14 6.28 14.13
CA ARG A 11 -0.63 5.97 12.82
C ARG A 11 -0.67 4.48 12.56
N LEU A 12 -0.32 3.69 13.55
CA LEU A 12 -0.38 2.27 13.41
C LEU A 12 -1.80 1.81 13.19
N SER A 13 -2.73 2.35 13.94
CA SER A 13 -4.12 2.00 13.81
C SER A 13 -4.65 2.35 12.42
N LEU A 14 -4.22 3.48 11.88
CA LEU A 14 -4.65 3.92 10.58
C LEU A 14 -4.17 2.94 9.50
N VAL A 15 -2.91 2.54 9.58
CA VAL A 15 -2.37 1.58 8.63
C VAL A 15 -3.09 0.25 8.75
N GLU A 16 -3.37 -0.18 9.97
CA GLU A 16 -4.05 -1.46 10.14
C GLU A 16 -5.45 -1.42 9.56
N ARG A 17 -6.15 -0.32 9.72
CA ARG A 17 -7.48 -0.20 9.15
C ARG A 17 -7.41 -0.20 7.62
N GLY A 18 -6.39 0.44 7.06
CA GLY A 18 -6.23 0.42 5.63
C GLY A 18 -5.95 -0.98 5.10
N GLU A 19 -5.12 -1.71 5.83
CA GLU A 19 -4.81 -3.07 5.40
C GLU A 19 -6.03 -3.98 5.53
N ALA A 20 -6.82 -3.79 6.57
CA ALA A 20 -8.04 -4.56 6.71
C ALA A 20 -9.01 -4.28 5.57
N ALA A 21 -9.09 -3.02 5.16
CA ALA A 21 -9.96 -2.66 4.06
C ALA A 21 -9.55 -3.37 2.76
N LEU A 22 -8.25 -3.41 2.50
CA LEU A 22 -7.78 -4.10 1.30
C LEU A 22 -8.04 -5.60 1.38
N ARG A 23 -7.87 -6.16 2.56
CA ARG A 23 -8.13 -7.58 2.73
C ARG A 23 -9.60 -7.87 2.48
N ASP A 24 -10.48 -6.99 2.94
CA ASP A 24 -11.91 -7.15 2.72
C ASP A 24 -12.27 -7.04 1.25
N LEU A 25 -11.49 -6.29 0.48
CA LEU A 25 -11.73 -6.16 -0.95
C LEU A 25 -11.17 -7.36 -1.72
N GLY A 26 -10.54 -8.30 -1.03
CA GLY A 26 -10.11 -9.52 -1.67
C GLY A 26 -8.65 -9.58 -2.06
N PHE A 27 -7.86 -8.61 -1.66
CA PHE A 27 -6.44 -8.64 -1.96
C PHE A 27 -5.71 -9.48 -0.93
N ARG A 28 -4.65 -10.12 -1.33
CA ARG A 28 -3.92 -11.03 -0.47
C ARG A 28 -2.51 -10.58 -0.16
N GLN A 29 -1.80 -10.05 -1.13
CA GLN A 29 -0.45 -9.56 -0.89
C GLN A 29 -0.42 -8.09 -1.20
N PHE A 30 -0.26 -7.29 -0.18
CA PHE A 30 -0.27 -5.84 -0.34
C PHE A 30 0.40 -5.19 0.85
N ARG A 31 0.65 -3.91 0.73
CA ARG A 31 1.16 -3.14 1.84
C ARG A 31 0.57 -1.74 1.77
N VAL A 32 0.25 -1.18 2.91
CA VAL A 32 -0.20 0.20 3.00
C VAL A 32 0.86 0.98 3.73
N ARG A 33 1.38 1.99 3.08
CA ARG A 33 2.37 2.85 3.69
C ARG A 33 1.77 4.21 3.95
N LEU A 34 2.05 4.76 5.10
CA LEU A 34 1.51 6.04 5.49
C LEU A 34 2.55 7.12 5.29
N HIS A 35 2.20 8.12 4.49
CA HIS A 35 3.06 9.27 4.30
C HIS A 35 2.22 10.48 4.67
N ASP A 36 2.38 10.95 5.90
CA ASP A 36 1.58 12.05 6.42
C ASP A 36 0.11 11.63 6.40
N LYS A 37 -0.70 12.12 5.51
CA LYS A 37 -2.09 11.72 5.42
C LYS A 37 -2.38 10.94 4.15
N LEU A 38 -1.35 10.57 3.44
CA LEU A 38 -1.48 9.85 2.20
C LEU A 38 -1.27 8.36 2.44
N ALA A 39 -2.16 7.55 1.91
CA ALA A 39 -1.96 6.11 1.91
C ALA A 39 -1.33 5.74 0.57
N ARG A 40 -0.16 5.14 0.61
CA ARG A 40 0.42 4.60 -0.60
C ARG A 40 0.22 3.10 -0.57
N VAL A 41 -0.59 2.61 -1.49
CA VAL A 41 -0.97 1.21 -1.53
C VAL A 41 -0.05 0.48 -2.49
N GLU A 42 0.50 -0.64 -2.03
CA GLU A 42 1.35 -1.48 -2.86
C GLU A 42 0.66 -2.84 -2.95
N ILE A 43 0.38 -3.28 -4.17
CA ILE A 43 -0.35 -4.51 -4.37
C ILE A 43 0.50 -5.45 -5.20
N ALA A 44 0.46 -6.73 -4.90
CA ALA A 44 1.26 -7.71 -5.60
C ALA A 44 1.01 -7.65 -7.10
N PRO A 45 2.05 -7.84 -7.90
CA PRO A 45 1.90 -7.69 -9.35
C PRO A 45 0.81 -8.57 -9.97
N ASP A 46 0.60 -9.77 -9.44
CA ASP A 46 -0.42 -10.63 -10.00
C ASP A 46 -1.82 -10.17 -9.63
N GLU A 47 -1.95 -9.27 -8.66
CA GLU A 47 -3.25 -8.71 -8.31
C GLU A 47 -3.44 -7.30 -8.85
N MET A 48 -2.40 -6.73 -9.42
CA MET A 48 -2.48 -5.37 -9.93
C MET A 48 -3.54 -5.17 -11.00
N PRO A 49 -3.70 -6.09 -11.97
CA PRO A 49 -4.73 -5.85 -12.98
C PRO A 49 -6.11 -5.66 -12.38
N ARG A 50 -6.40 -6.38 -11.29
CA ARG A 50 -7.68 -6.23 -10.63
C ARG A 50 -7.79 -4.89 -9.93
N ALA A 51 -6.68 -4.42 -9.37
CA ALA A 51 -6.68 -3.15 -8.66
C ALA A 51 -6.78 -1.97 -9.61
N LEU A 52 -6.37 -2.14 -10.85
CA LEU A 52 -6.33 -1.04 -11.80
C LEU A 52 -7.64 -0.83 -12.55
N THR A 53 -8.68 -1.59 -12.26
CA THR A 53 -9.97 -1.33 -12.87
C THR A 53 -10.59 -0.09 -12.23
N PRO A 54 -11.39 0.66 -12.96
CA PRO A 54 -12.01 1.84 -12.37
C PRO A 54 -12.88 1.53 -11.17
N GLU A 55 -13.58 0.41 -11.21
CA GLU A 55 -14.45 0.04 -10.09
C GLU A 55 -13.63 -0.25 -8.85
N MET A 56 -12.55 -1.02 -9.01
CA MET A 56 -11.75 -1.37 -7.85
C MET A 56 -10.98 -0.16 -7.35
N ALA A 57 -10.51 0.69 -8.25
CA ALA A 57 -9.80 1.89 -7.82
C ALA A 57 -10.72 2.77 -6.99
N THR A 58 -11.96 2.91 -7.41
CA THR A 58 -12.93 3.69 -6.65
C THR A 58 -13.19 3.06 -5.30
N ALA A 59 -13.31 1.74 -5.25
CA ALA A 59 -13.56 1.04 -4.00
C ALA A 59 -12.39 1.20 -3.04
N ILE A 60 -11.17 1.08 -3.55
CA ILE A 60 -10.00 1.24 -2.71
C ILE A 60 -9.95 2.63 -2.12
N ALA A 61 -10.16 3.65 -2.96
CA ALA A 61 -10.13 5.02 -2.48
C ALA A 61 -11.20 5.25 -1.43
N LYS A 62 -12.40 4.74 -1.67
CA LYS A 62 -13.49 4.94 -0.74
C LYS A 62 -13.21 4.29 0.60
N GLU A 63 -12.75 3.05 0.57
CA GLU A 63 -12.52 2.32 1.80
C GLU A 63 -11.37 2.91 2.61
N LEU A 64 -10.32 3.33 1.94
CA LEU A 64 -9.19 3.88 2.66
C LEU A 64 -9.49 5.26 3.21
N LYS A 65 -10.29 6.04 2.49
CA LYS A 65 -10.70 7.31 3.03
C LYS A 65 -11.62 7.12 4.22
N ALA A 66 -12.46 6.11 4.19
CA ALA A 66 -13.31 5.79 5.32
C ALA A 66 -12.47 5.36 6.51
N ALA A 67 -11.31 4.76 6.26
CA ALA A 67 -10.41 4.37 7.35
C ALA A 67 -9.71 5.57 7.98
N GLY A 68 -9.65 6.68 7.29
CA GLY A 68 -9.07 7.89 7.86
C GLY A 68 -8.00 8.57 7.03
N PHE A 69 -7.65 8.02 5.87
CA PHE A 69 -6.64 8.65 5.03
C PHE A 69 -7.26 9.80 4.24
N ALA A 70 -6.50 10.86 4.05
CA ALA A 70 -6.97 11.98 3.27
C ALA A 70 -6.76 11.76 1.78
N TYR A 71 -5.69 11.07 1.43
CA TYR A 71 -5.36 10.81 0.03
C TYR A 71 -4.98 9.35 -0.12
N VAL A 72 -5.28 8.80 -1.28
CA VAL A 72 -4.97 7.40 -1.56
C VAL A 72 -4.27 7.32 -2.90
N SER A 73 -3.10 6.69 -2.93
CA SER A 73 -2.38 6.48 -4.17
C SER A 73 -2.01 5.02 -4.30
N LEU A 74 -1.75 4.60 -5.51
CA LEU A 74 -1.37 3.22 -5.78
C LEU A 74 0.00 3.23 -6.42
N ASP A 75 0.92 2.45 -5.86
CA ASP A 75 2.25 2.34 -6.42
C ASP A 75 2.15 1.44 -7.65
N LEU A 76 2.46 1.97 -8.80
CA LEU A 76 2.31 1.22 -10.03
C LEU A 76 3.29 0.07 -10.15
N GLU A 77 4.36 0.10 -9.39
CA GLU A 77 5.28 -1.01 -9.40
C GLU A 77 4.85 -2.12 -8.48
N GLY A 78 3.95 -1.83 -7.58
CA GLY A 78 3.34 -2.87 -6.76
C GLY A 78 4.18 -3.28 -5.57
N TYR A 79 3.62 -4.23 -4.81
CA TYR A 79 4.30 -4.76 -3.65
C TYR A 79 5.26 -5.85 -4.08
N ARG A 80 6.51 -5.74 -3.63
CA ARG A 80 7.50 -6.74 -3.96
C ARG A 80 8.14 -7.24 -2.68
N GLN A 81 7.90 -8.48 -2.39
CA GLN A 81 8.50 -9.11 -1.27
C GLN A 81 9.95 -9.33 -1.60
N GLY A 82 10.81 -9.10 -0.67
CA GLY A 82 12.21 -9.31 -0.91
C GLY A 82 12.83 -8.28 -1.82
N SER A 83 12.34 -7.07 -1.79
CA SER A 83 12.85 -6.04 -2.66
C SER A 83 14.35 -5.80 -2.45
N LEU A 84 14.86 -6.06 -1.27
CA LEU A 84 16.27 -5.93 -1.05
C LEU A 84 17.04 -6.93 -1.91
N ASN A 85 16.55 -8.14 -1.99
CA ASN A 85 17.19 -9.13 -2.83
C ASN A 85 17.11 -8.74 -4.28
N GLU A 86 16.00 -8.15 -4.67
CA GLU A 86 15.89 -7.68 -6.01
C GLU A 86 16.91 -6.63 -6.30
N THR A 87 17.12 -5.75 -5.37
CA THR A 87 18.11 -4.70 -5.52
C THR A 87 19.49 -5.28 -5.72
N LEU A 88 19.80 -6.32 -4.98
CA LEU A 88 21.08 -6.94 -5.12
C LEU A 88 21.25 -7.62 -6.47
N LYS A 89 20.19 -8.08 -7.05
CA LYS A 89 20.28 -8.71 -8.33
C LYS A 89 20.25 -7.75 -9.46
N ARG A 90 19.71 -6.59 -9.26
CA ARG A 90 19.55 -5.66 -10.32
C ARG A 90 20.76 -5.31 -11.06
N PRO A 91 21.92 -5.15 -10.44
CA PRO A 91 23.09 -4.77 -11.20
C PRO A 91 23.37 -5.68 -12.34
N GLU A 92 23.00 -6.91 -12.20
CA GLU A 92 23.26 -7.80 -13.25
C GLU A 92 22.45 -7.53 -14.41
N ARG A 93 21.26 -7.09 -14.25
CA ARG A 93 20.44 -6.89 -15.35
C ARG A 93 20.66 -5.61 -15.98
N SER A 94 21.23 -4.73 -15.36
CA SER A 94 21.44 -3.46 -15.95
C SER A 94 22.51 -3.50 -16.95
#